data_2389f655f24a486c82f2a948feb09d05
#
_entry.id   2389f655f24a486c82f2a948feb09d05
#
_cell.length_a   1.000
_cell.length_b   1.000
_cell.length_c   1.000
_cell.angle_alpha   90.00
_cell.angle_beta   90.00
_cell.angle_gamma   90.00
#
_symmetry.space_group_name_H-M   'P 1'
#
loop_
_entity.id
_entity.type
_entity.pdbx_description
1 polymer ?
#
loop_
_entity_poly.entity_id
_entity_poly.type
_entity_poly.pdbx_seq_one_letter_code
_entity_poly.pdbx_strand_id
1 'polypeptide(L)'
;MRKRLSEYILFLLTVLAFSACHDDSEPAIHNVDVNTQIVGADTVVGVTIRAVVECDVDKSSIDYVTLKISEDIDMSHATKIQAKNVNAMNDTFICVVPGLKRDTKYYYSYNIGNYMSHVTTQTKSFNIDKNFNLANVWSQVAPFTGGLRSGGIAFSLKDKGYYGLGKSTSRGEDKYYNDLWQYDPTTDKWSHLNNFPSTGLDMAISFVIDDVAYVALGRYYDPSINGYNTTTYAYEVATDNWKKMQPFPGIGRTGSVSFVANGKGYVVGGYREKEAYTNEIWCFDPQNNSWSQKNNFPLALTGCFTFTLNGEVYVGGGYNLKENLKNTTLYKYDIATDSWRIAYSDCEVLIYSTGFSSGDKCYVAGGEGEMGKESLFMSFDGKEWSTMGSFGEIRKKSSSFVLNGSFYLV
;
A
#
# COMPACT_ATOMS: atom_id res chain seq x y z
N MET A 1 -0.68 29.66 -10.96
CA MET A 1 -0.54 28.21 -10.73
C MET A 1 0.84 27.76 -11.18
N ARG A 2 1.77 27.62 -10.26
CA ARG A 2 3.10 27.06 -10.55
C ARG A 2 3.16 25.70 -9.86
N LYS A 3 3.04 24.64 -10.65
CA LYS A 3 3.38 23.27 -10.23
C LYS A 3 4.87 23.26 -9.92
N ARG A 4 5.25 23.03 -8.68
CA ARG A 4 6.60 22.57 -8.36
C ARG A 4 6.65 21.09 -8.72
N LEU A 5 7.25 20.79 -9.88
CA LEU A 5 7.74 19.45 -10.16
C LEU A 5 8.82 19.15 -9.12
N SER A 6 8.64 18.06 -8.38
CA SER A 6 9.75 17.45 -7.65
C SER A 6 10.83 17.09 -8.67
N GLU A 7 12.08 17.39 -8.35
CA GLU A 7 13.22 17.18 -9.23
C GLU A 7 13.39 15.68 -9.51
N TYR A 8 12.82 15.24 -10.64
CA TYR A 8 13.18 13.97 -11.25
C TYR A 8 14.48 14.19 -12.00
N ILE A 9 15.55 13.52 -11.62
CA ILE A 9 16.78 13.50 -12.41
C ILE A 9 16.54 12.55 -13.58
N LEU A 10 16.16 13.10 -14.72
CA LEU A 10 16.00 12.40 -15.99
C LEU A 10 17.34 12.47 -16.74
N PHE A 11 17.99 11.35 -17.01
CA PHE A 11 19.20 11.29 -17.80
C PHE A 11 18.95 10.58 -19.13
N LEU A 12 19.23 11.28 -20.21
CA LEU A 12 19.17 10.76 -21.58
C LEU A 12 20.60 10.34 -22.04
N LEU A 13 20.76 9.16 -22.55
CA LEU A 13 22.05 8.66 -23.07
C LEU A 13 21.92 8.25 -24.53
N THR A 14 22.71 8.87 -25.39
CA THR A 14 22.85 8.44 -26.77
C THR A 14 24.21 7.72 -26.94
N VAL A 15 24.18 6.48 -27.32
CA VAL A 15 25.40 5.71 -27.66
C VAL A 15 25.47 5.55 -29.17
N LEU A 16 26.50 6.14 -29.79
CA LEU A 16 26.84 5.90 -31.20
C LEU A 16 27.80 4.69 -31.28
N ALA A 17 27.33 3.58 -31.82
CA ALA A 17 28.17 2.43 -32.13
C ALA A 17 28.48 2.38 -33.61
N PHE A 18 29.75 2.19 -33.97
CA PHE A 18 30.19 2.00 -35.36
C PHE A 18 29.96 0.57 -35.81
N SER A 19 29.37 0.42 -36.97
CA SER A 19 28.97 -0.83 -37.60
C SER A 19 30.17 -1.49 -38.32
N ALA A 20 30.30 -2.83 -38.17
CA ALA A 20 30.96 -3.68 -39.16
C ALA A 20 29.91 -4.64 -39.73
N CYS A 21 29.73 -4.60 -41.03
CA CYS A 21 28.82 -5.45 -41.79
C CYS A 21 29.13 -6.93 -41.61
N HIS A 22 28.14 -7.75 -41.27
CA HIS A 22 28.06 -9.14 -41.74
C HIS A 22 26.61 -9.60 -41.85
N ASP A 23 26.36 -10.46 -42.84
CA ASP A 23 25.13 -10.85 -43.48
C ASP A 23 24.23 -11.78 -42.62
N ASP A 24 22.94 -11.64 -42.80
CA ASP A 24 21.84 -12.58 -42.52
C ASP A 24 21.76 -13.30 -41.15
N SER A 25 21.05 -12.73 -40.23
CA SER A 25 20.04 -13.30 -39.33
C SER A 25 19.99 -12.53 -37.98
N GLU A 26 18.97 -11.76 -37.80
CA GLU A 26 18.62 -10.89 -36.65
C GLU A 26 19.43 -9.59 -36.54
N PRO A 27 18.73 -8.44 -36.38
CA PRO A 27 19.39 -7.14 -36.32
C PRO A 27 20.21 -6.99 -35.04
N ALA A 28 21.48 -6.62 -35.22
CA ALA A 28 22.35 -6.26 -34.10
C ALA A 28 21.80 -4.98 -33.44
N ILE A 29 21.82 -4.94 -32.11
CA ILE A 29 21.37 -3.78 -31.33
C ILE A 29 22.42 -2.67 -31.49
N HIS A 30 22.08 -1.55 -32.11
CA HIS A 30 23.04 -0.51 -32.45
C HIS A 30 22.89 0.77 -31.64
N ASN A 31 21.69 1.27 -31.46
CA ASN A 31 21.43 2.49 -30.69
C ASN A 31 20.54 2.17 -29.52
N VAL A 32 21.09 2.28 -28.31
CA VAL A 32 20.35 2.05 -27.07
C VAL A 32 20.39 3.31 -26.26
N ASP A 33 19.25 3.92 -26.04
CA ASP A 33 19.07 4.95 -25.04
C ASP A 33 18.43 4.34 -23.78
N VAL A 34 19.01 4.64 -22.61
CA VAL A 34 18.52 4.15 -21.34
C VAL A 34 18.15 5.31 -20.45
N ASN A 35 16.87 5.49 -20.29
CA ASN A 35 16.33 6.45 -19.35
C ASN A 35 16.25 5.80 -17.98
N THR A 36 16.99 6.33 -17.02
CA THR A 36 17.13 5.75 -15.68
C THR A 36 16.42 6.58 -14.65
N GLN A 37 15.48 5.97 -13.94
CA GLN A 37 14.81 6.58 -12.79
C GLN A 37 15.18 5.80 -11.53
N ILE A 38 15.71 6.49 -10.53
CA ILE A 38 15.95 5.93 -9.19
C ILE A 38 14.71 6.14 -8.37
N VAL A 39 14.06 5.04 -8.00
CA VAL A 39 12.80 5.06 -7.27
C VAL A 39 13.06 4.54 -5.87
N GLY A 40 13.31 5.44 -4.93
CA GLY A 40 13.35 5.25 -3.49
C GLY A 40 14.10 4.07 -2.89
N ALA A 41 14.32 4.03 -1.59
CA ALA A 41 15.01 2.94 -0.89
C ALA A 41 14.52 2.77 0.55
N ASP A 42 14.58 1.57 1.09
CA ASP A 42 14.25 1.22 2.48
C ASP A 42 15.49 1.19 3.40
N THR A 43 15.26 1.09 4.73
CA THR A 43 16.27 1.14 5.80
C THR A 43 17.32 0.02 5.76
N VAL A 44 17.06 -1.06 5.06
CA VAL A 44 18.06 -2.05 4.64
C VAL A 44 18.18 -1.92 3.13
N VAL A 45 18.88 -0.98 2.77
CA VAL A 45 19.14 -0.36 1.51
C VAL A 45 19.01 -1.26 0.29
N GLY A 46 17.87 -1.19 -0.37
CA GLY A 46 17.71 -1.55 -1.77
C GLY A 46 17.29 -0.32 -2.57
N VAL A 47 17.90 -0.05 -3.68
CA VAL A 47 17.45 0.97 -4.64
C VAL A 47 16.77 0.28 -5.79
N THR A 48 15.54 0.66 -6.10
CA THR A 48 14.89 0.23 -7.32
C THR A 48 15.30 1.17 -8.44
N ILE A 49 15.97 0.63 -9.45
CA ILE A 49 16.36 1.34 -10.65
C ILE A 49 15.43 0.89 -11.78
N ARG A 50 14.66 1.84 -12.31
CA ARG A 50 13.85 1.63 -13.51
C ARG A 50 14.65 2.08 -14.71
N ALA A 51 14.83 1.20 -15.68
CA ALA A 51 15.47 1.49 -16.94
C ALA A 51 14.45 1.35 -18.07
N VAL A 52 14.24 2.41 -18.83
CA VAL A 52 13.46 2.37 -20.10
C VAL A 52 14.49 2.30 -21.21
N VAL A 53 14.42 1.23 -22.00
CA VAL A 53 15.34 1.01 -23.10
C VAL A 53 14.68 1.47 -24.40
N GLU A 54 15.27 2.46 -25.04
CA GLU A 54 14.91 2.88 -26.40
C GLU A 54 16.00 2.38 -27.34
N CYS A 55 15.63 1.61 -28.34
CA CYS A 55 16.55 1.08 -29.34
C CYS A 55 15.91 1.15 -30.73
N ASP A 56 16.75 1.15 -31.74
CA ASP A 56 16.38 1.22 -33.17
C ASP A 56 15.97 -0.13 -33.77
N VAL A 57 15.96 -1.18 -32.97
CA VAL A 57 15.55 -2.54 -33.35
C VAL A 57 14.25 -2.92 -32.64
N ASP A 58 13.61 -3.96 -33.15
CA ASP A 58 12.45 -4.54 -32.48
C ASP A 58 12.85 -5.01 -31.07
N LYS A 59 12.21 -4.46 -30.08
CA LYS A 59 12.50 -4.70 -28.67
C LYS A 59 12.24 -6.15 -28.24
N SER A 60 11.49 -6.91 -29.01
CA SER A 60 11.36 -8.36 -28.85
C SER A 60 12.67 -9.11 -29.04
N SER A 61 13.69 -8.47 -29.64
CA SER A 61 15.05 -9.02 -29.81
C SER A 61 15.98 -8.81 -28.60
N ILE A 62 15.53 -8.17 -27.53
CA ILE A 62 16.30 -8.01 -26.29
C ILE A 62 16.00 -9.19 -25.35
N ASP A 63 16.97 -10.05 -25.14
CA ASP A 63 16.84 -11.20 -24.24
C ASP A 63 17.15 -10.86 -22.79
N TYR A 64 18.05 -9.90 -22.56
CA TYR A 64 18.44 -9.52 -21.20
C TYR A 64 18.88 -8.06 -21.07
N VAL A 65 18.66 -7.53 -19.89
CA VAL A 65 19.23 -6.28 -19.39
C VAL A 65 19.89 -6.56 -18.06
N THR A 66 21.20 -6.30 -17.95
CA THR A 66 21.96 -6.46 -16.72
C THR A 66 22.49 -5.11 -16.26
N LEU A 67 22.09 -4.67 -15.07
CA LEU A 67 22.69 -3.54 -14.38
C LEU A 67 24.01 -3.96 -13.74
N LYS A 68 25.06 -3.20 -13.97
CA LYS A 68 26.31 -3.24 -13.19
C LYS A 68 26.35 -2.02 -12.31
N ILE A 69 26.64 -2.18 -11.02
CA ILE A 69 26.73 -1.09 -10.05
C ILE A 69 27.90 -1.29 -9.10
N SER A 70 28.64 -0.21 -8.81
CA SER A 70 29.84 -0.22 -7.96
C SER A 70 29.99 1.10 -7.21
N GLU A 71 30.71 1.07 -6.10
CA GLU A 71 31.25 2.27 -5.44
C GLU A 71 32.49 2.81 -6.18
N ASP A 72 33.14 1.98 -7.00
CA ASP A 72 34.33 2.32 -7.76
C ASP A 72 34.01 2.78 -9.18
N ILE A 73 34.62 3.88 -9.63
CA ILE A 73 34.41 4.46 -10.96
C ILE A 73 34.85 3.52 -12.09
N ASP A 74 35.88 2.69 -11.83
CA ASP A 74 36.40 1.72 -12.78
C ASP A 74 35.55 0.45 -12.86
N MET A 75 34.51 0.35 -12.06
CA MET A 75 33.62 -0.80 -11.99
C MET A 75 34.29 -2.12 -11.62
N SER A 76 35.47 -2.08 -10.97
CA SER A 76 36.28 -3.26 -10.65
C SER A 76 35.57 -4.25 -9.74
N HIS A 77 34.74 -3.77 -8.83
CA HIS A 77 33.97 -4.60 -7.89
C HIS A 77 32.46 -4.50 -8.16
N ALA A 78 32.05 -4.36 -9.42
CA ALA A 78 30.66 -4.17 -9.76
C ALA A 78 29.79 -5.39 -9.44
N THR A 79 28.73 -5.16 -8.70
CA THR A 79 27.62 -6.10 -8.55
C THR A 79 26.80 -6.11 -9.85
N LYS A 80 26.48 -7.32 -10.34
CA LYS A 80 25.67 -7.52 -11.53
C LYS A 80 24.28 -7.96 -11.12
N ILE A 81 23.26 -7.24 -11.60
CA ILE A 81 21.86 -7.51 -11.29
C ILE A 81 21.08 -7.64 -12.59
N GLN A 82 20.50 -8.80 -12.81
CA GLN A 82 19.65 -9.02 -13.96
C GLN A 82 18.29 -8.35 -13.74
N ALA A 83 17.89 -7.52 -14.69
CA ALA A 83 16.59 -6.87 -14.64
C ALA A 83 15.47 -7.89 -14.82
N LYS A 84 14.37 -7.65 -14.12
CA LYS A 84 13.09 -8.32 -14.40
C LYS A 84 12.34 -7.50 -15.44
N ASN A 85 11.85 -8.16 -16.49
CA ASN A 85 10.95 -7.50 -17.43
C ASN A 85 9.59 -7.35 -16.75
N VAL A 86 9.20 -6.11 -16.48
CA VAL A 86 7.96 -5.81 -15.74
C VAL A 86 6.80 -5.58 -16.68
N ASN A 87 7.08 -5.22 -17.94
CA ASN A 87 6.01 -5.01 -18.91
C ASN A 87 6.58 -5.06 -20.34
N ALA A 88 6.36 -6.16 -21.03
CA ALA A 88 6.79 -6.35 -22.42
C ALA A 88 6.20 -5.30 -23.39
N MET A 89 5.10 -4.63 -23.03
CA MET A 89 4.50 -3.55 -23.84
C MET A 89 5.15 -2.18 -23.61
N ASN A 90 5.84 -1.94 -22.51
CA ASN A 90 6.34 -0.62 -22.13
C ASN A 90 7.87 -0.53 -22.04
N ASP A 91 8.61 -1.53 -22.51
CA ASP A 91 10.08 -1.53 -22.57
C ASP A 91 10.78 -1.15 -21.25
N THR A 92 10.12 -1.36 -20.15
CA THR A 92 10.59 -0.99 -18.83
C THR A 92 11.20 -2.20 -18.12
N PHE A 93 12.46 -2.09 -17.77
CA PHE A 93 13.19 -3.07 -16.98
C PHE A 93 13.41 -2.54 -15.57
N ILE A 94 13.19 -3.39 -14.56
CA ILE A 94 13.39 -3.03 -13.15
C ILE A 94 14.52 -3.85 -12.58
N CYS A 95 15.50 -3.17 -12.00
CA CYS A 95 16.58 -3.74 -11.22
C CYS A 95 16.39 -3.32 -9.76
N VAL A 96 16.30 -4.28 -8.85
CA VAL A 96 16.35 -4.01 -7.41
C VAL A 96 17.77 -4.26 -6.93
N VAL A 97 18.40 -3.23 -6.40
CA VAL A 97 19.78 -3.26 -5.92
C VAL A 97 19.77 -3.24 -4.40
N PRO A 98 19.99 -4.37 -3.73
CA PRO A 98 20.04 -4.42 -2.27
C PRO A 98 21.38 -3.91 -1.75
N GLY A 99 21.42 -3.46 -0.50
CA GLY A 99 22.64 -3.21 0.25
C GLY A 99 23.39 -1.92 -0.08
N LEU A 100 22.76 -0.93 -0.75
CA LEU A 100 23.40 0.36 -0.99
C LEU A 100 23.50 1.18 0.31
N LYS A 101 24.59 1.90 0.50
CA LYS A 101 24.89 2.69 1.69
C LYS A 101 24.44 4.14 1.51
N ARG A 102 24.00 4.78 2.59
CA ARG A 102 23.75 6.23 2.62
C ARG A 102 25.07 6.99 2.54
N ASP A 103 24.99 8.24 2.10
CA ASP A 103 26.14 9.14 1.93
C ASP A 103 27.24 8.55 1.02
N THR A 104 26.81 7.81 0.01
CA THR A 104 27.70 7.06 -0.87
C THR A 104 27.37 7.37 -2.33
N LYS A 105 28.43 7.56 -3.12
CA LYS A 105 28.34 7.70 -4.56
C LYS A 105 28.47 6.34 -5.23
N TYR A 106 27.55 6.03 -6.12
CA TYR A 106 27.56 4.81 -6.92
C TYR A 106 27.74 5.12 -8.39
N TYR A 107 28.44 4.25 -9.07
CA TYR A 107 28.63 4.25 -10.52
C TYR A 107 27.87 3.06 -11.11
N TYR A 108 27.27 3.24 -12.28
CA TYR A 108 26.47 2.19 -12.89
C TYR A 108 26.55 2.23 -14.42
N SER A 109 26.38 1.06 -15.04
CA SER A 109 26.19 0.89 -16.47
C SER A 109 25.26 -0.29 -16.73
N TYR A 110 24.70 -0.35 -17.93
CA TYR A 110 23.88 -1.48 -18.34
C TYR A 110 24.61 -2.30 -19.41
N ASN A 111 24.40 -3.60 -19.35
CA ASN A 111 24.72 -4.52 -20.44
C ASN A 111 23.40 -5.05 -21.00
N ILE A 112 23.10 -4.73 -22.26
CA ILE A 112 21.84 -4.99 -22.93
C ILE A 112 22.14 -5.82 -24.15
N GLY A 113 21.45 -6.92 -24.32
CA GLY A 113 21.77 -7.78 -25.45
C GLY A 113 20.81 -8.94 -25.67
N ASN A 114 21.16 -9.69 -26.69
CA ASN A 114 20.61 -11.00 -27.00
C ASN A 114 21.76 -12.01 -27.10
N TYR A 115 21.46 -13.24 -27.51
CA TYR A 115 22.49 -14.29 -27.63
C TYR A 115 23.53 -14.00 -28.73
N MET A 116 23.28 -13.07 -29.66
CA MET A 116 24.16 -12.73 -30.79
C MET A 116 25.01 -11.48 -30.54
N SER A 117 24.48 -10.51 -29.82
CA SER A 117 25.16 -9.22 -29.62
C SER A 117 24.81 -8.58 -28.29
N HIS A 118 25.68 -7.69 -27.82
CA HIS A 118 25.41 -6.89 -26.62
C HIS A 118 26.03 -5.50 -26.71
N VAL A 119 25.39 -4.55 -26.05
CA VAL A 119 25.87 -3.18 -25.90
C VAL A 119 26.06 -2.88 -24.42
N THR A 120 27.20 -2.30 -24.07
CA THR A 120 27.44 -1.77 -22.72
C THR A 120 27.31 -0.25 -22.76
N THR A 121 26.42 0.30 -21.93
CA THR A 121 26.24 1.76 -21.85
C THR A 121 27.43 2.42 -21.17
N GLN A 122 27.58 3.72 -21.37
CA GLN A 122 28.58 4.49 -20.63
C GLN A 122 28.29 4.45 -19.12
N THR A 123 29.36 4.48 -18.32
CA THR A 123 29.25 4.53 -16.87
C THR A 123 28.73 5.90 -16.44
N LYS A 124 27.66 5.87 -15.65
CA LYS A 124 27.05 7.03 -14.99
C LYS A 124 27.17 6.92 -13.49
N SER A 125 26.79 7.96 -12.77
CA SER A 125 26.82 7.94 -11.32
C SER A 125 25.57 8.59 -10.72
N PHE A 126 25.23 8.19 -9.50
CA PHE A 126 24.28 8.86 -8.62
C PHE A 126 24.80 8.86 -7.18
N ASN A 127 24.29 9.77 -6.38
CA ASN A 127 24.57 9.82 -4.96
C ASN A 127 23.35 9.36 -4.19
N ILE A 128 23.55 8.55 -3.16
CA ILE A 128 22.56 8.34 -2.12
C ILE A 128 22.95 9.30 -0.99
N ASP A 129 22.23 10.43 -0.90
CA ASP A 129 22.51 11.39 0.12
C ASP A 129 22.01 10.91 1.49
N LYS A 130 22.50 11.51 2.59
CA LYS A 130 22.10 11.18 3.95
C LYS A 130 20.60 11.39 4.24
N ASN A 131 19.98 12.29 3.49
CA ASN A 131 18.56 12.64 3.60
C ASN A 131 17.72 11.96 2.51
N PHE A 132 18.30 11.02 1.75
CA PHE A 132 17.57 10.30 0.72
C PHE A 132 16.32 9.70 1.33
N ASN A 133 15.16 10.12 0.83
CA ASN A 133 13.88 9.72 1.40
C ASN A 133 13.60 8.25 1.06
N LEU A 134 13.76 7.40 2.05
CA LEU A 134 13.64 5.95 1.94
C LEU A 134 12.17 5.46 1.86
N ALA A 135 11.21 6.36 1.98
CA ALA A 135 9.79 6.03 2.10
C ALA A 135 9.14 5.48 0.82
N ASN A 136 9.87 5.34 -0.29
CA ASN A 136 9.27 5.04 -1.60
C ASN A 136 9.66 3.68 -2.18
N VAL A 137 10.20 2.77 -1.38
CA VAL A 137 10.56 1.44 -1.88
C VAL A 137 9.55 0.41 -1.43
N TRP A 138 8.92 -0.19 -2.42
CA TRP A 138 8.10 -1.37 -2.24
C TRP A 138 8.91 -2.61 -2.56
N SER A 139 9.01 -3.53 -1.63
CA SER A 139 9.57 -4.86 -1.84
C SER A 139 8.50 -5.91 -1.61
N GLN A 140 8.55 -6.97 -2.40
CA GLN A 140 7.68 -8.11 -2.18
C GLN A 140 8.28 -8.97 -1.06
N VAL A 141 7.49 -9.20 -0.03
CA VAL A 141 7.75 -10.18 1.04
C VAL A 141 7.03 -11.50 0.71
N ALA A 142 7.13 -12.49 1.60
CA ALA A 142 6.45 -13.77 1.40
C ALA A 142 4.99 -13.57 0.98
N PRO A 143 4.56 -14.14 -0.14
CA PRO A 143 3.20 -13.99 -0.63
C PRO A 143 2.21 -14.56 0.38
N PHE A 144 1.08 -13.88 0.53
CA PHE A 144 0.00 -14.36 1.38
C PHE A 144 -0.56 -15.69 0.85
N THR A 145 -0.57 -16.71 1.70
CA THR A 145 -0.93 -18.09 1.31
C THR A 145 -2.41 -18.43 1.47
N GLY A 146 -3.20 -17.57 2.12
CA GLY A 146 -4.62 -17.78 2.37
C GLY A 146 -5.55 -17.56 1.16
N GLY A 147 -4.98 -17.25 -0.01
CA GLY A 147 -5.71 -17.05 -1.27
C GLY A 147 -6.08 -15.59 -1.54
N LEU A 148 -6.29 -15.27 -2.83
CA LEU A 148 -6.62 -13.93 -3.30
C LEU A 148 -7.95 -13.46 -2.72
N ARG A 149 -7.97 -12.25 -2.16
CA ARG A 149 -9.16 -11.65 -1.55
C ARG A 149 -9.02 -10.13 -1.42
N SER A 150 -10.11 -9.45 -1.15
CA SER A 150 -10.17 -8.05 -0.78
C SER A 150 -11.13 -7.84 0.39
N GLY A 151 -11.10 -6.66 1.02
CA GLY A 151 -12.00 -6.33 2.12
C GLY A 151 -11.75 -7.14 3.40
N GLY A 152 -10.54 -7.68 3.57
CA GLY A 152 -10.11 -8.34 4.80
C GLY A 152 -9.81 -7.33 5.90
N ILE A 153 -9.52 -7.83 7.09
CA ILE A 153 -9.00 -7.06 8.21
C ILE A 153 -7.48 -7.22 8.28
N ALA A 154 -6.79 -6.17 8.76
CA ALA A 154 -5.37 -6.26 9.09
C ALA A 154 -5.05 -5.42 10.33
N PHE A 155 -4.12 -5.91 11.12
CA PHE A 155 -3.63 -5.22 12.32
C PHE A 155 -2.23 -5.69 12.69
N SER A 156 -1.54 -4.89 13.49
CA SER A 156 -0.26 -5.24 14.11
C SER A 156 -0.44 -5.52 15.58
N LEU A 157 0.22 -6.55 16.08
CA LEU A 157 0.25 -6.86 17.50
C LEU A 157 1.51 -7.68 17.84
N LYS A 158 2.26 -7.26 18.89
CA LYS A 158 3.48 -7.95 19.35
C LYS A 158 4.48 -8.24 18.23
N ASP A 159 4.85 -7.23 17.46
CA ASP A 159 5.81 -7.32 16.36
C ASP A 159 5.43 -8.32 15.23
N LYS A 160 4.17 -8.70 15.16
CA LYS A 160 3.60 -9.54 14.09
C LYS A 160 2.49 -8.80 13.37
N GLY A 161 2.33 -9.10 12.08
CA GLY A 161 1.21 -8.66 11.27
C GLY A 161 0.12 -9.72 11.26
N TYR A 162 -1.12 -9.30 11.22
CA TYR A 162 -2.28 -10.19 11.13
C TYR A 162 -3.12 -9.78 9.94
N TYR A 163 -3.61 -10.77 9.20
CA TYR A 163 -4.52 -10.58 8.10
C TYR A 163 -5.52 -11.73 8.01
N GLY A 164 -6.77 -11.42 7.70
CA GLY A 164 -7.80 -12.45 7.56
C GLY A 164 -9.13 -11.88 7.11
N LEU A 165 -10.14 -12.74 7.07
CA LEU A 165 -11.47 -12.40 6.59
C LEU A 165 -11.46 -11.94 5.11
N GLY A 166 -12.45 -11.12 4.70
CA GLY A 166 -12.57 -10.63 3.34
C GLY A 166 -13.28 -11.61 2.42
N LYS A 167 -13.33 -11.26 1.14
CA LYS A 167 -13.95 -12.10 0.13
C LYS A 167 -13.17 -12.14 -1.18
N SER A 168 -13.35 -13.23 -1.91
CA SER A 168 -13.01 -13.32 -3.33
C SER A 168 -14.26 -13.56 -4.16
N THR A 169 -14.22 -13.10 -5.41
CA THR A 169 -15.27 -13.39 -6.41
C THR A 169 -14.63 -14.12 -7.58
N SER A 170 -15.09 -15.32 -7.86
CA SER A 170 -14.62 -16.11 -8.99
C SER A 170 -15.82 -16.65 -9.76
N ARG A 171 -15.85 -16.44 -11.08
CA ARG A 171 -16.93 -16.86 -11.98
C ARG A 171 -18.33 -16.45 -11.53
N GLY A 172 -18.43 -15.28 -10.85
CA GLY A 172 -19.70 -14.76 -10.32
C GLY A 172 -20.11 -15.32 -8.96
N GLU A 173 -19.32 -16.18 -8.35
CA GLU A 173 -19.54 -16.71 -7.02
C GLU A 173 -18.66 -16.03 -5.99
N ASP A 174 -19.26 -15.55 -4.91
CA ASP A 174 -18.59 -14.93 -3.78
C ASP A 174 -18.20 -15.98 -2.74
N LYS A 175 -16.92 -16.00 -2.38
CA LYS A 175 -16.41 -16.80 -1.26
C LYS A 175 -16.01 -15.84 -0.14
N TYR A 176 -16.62 -15.99 1.04
CA TYR A 176 -16.27 -15.26 2.25
C TYR A 176 -15.31 -16.10 3.09
N TYR A 177 -14.28 -15.44 3.63
CA TYR A 177 -13.25 -16.11 4.43
C TYR A 177 -13.47 -15.82 5.91
N ASN A 178 -13.22 -16.82 6.74
CA ASN A 178 -13.24 -16.71 8.20
C ASN A 178 -11.89 -17.04 8.84
N ASP A 179 -10.85 -17.22 8.04
CA ASP A 179 -9.51 -17.51 8.50
C ASP A 179 -8.83 -16.26 9.09
N LEU A 180 -7.85 -16.49 9.95
CA LEU A 180 -6.91 -15.50 10.45
C LEU A 180 -5.48 -16.04 10.26
N TRP A 181 -4.59 -15.16 9.81
CA TRP A 181 -3.19 -15.49 9.56
C TRP A 181 -2.29 -14.51 10.25
N GLN A 182 -1.14 -14.99 10.73
CA GLN A 182 -0.08 -14.20 11.31
C GLN A 182 1.12 -14.18 10.36
N TYR A 183 1.68 -13.00 10.13
CA TYR A 183 2.92 -12.79 9.42
C TYR A 183 4.05 -12.50 10.41
N ASP A 184 5.13 -13.25 10.29
CA ASP A 184 6.37 -13.03 11.04
C ASP A 184 7.43 -12.39 10.14
N PRO A 185 7.78 -11.10 10.34
CA PRO A 185 8.78 -10.43 9.53
C PRO A 185 10.20 -10.96 9.76
N THR A 186 10.48 -11.65 10.86
CA THR A 186 11.82 -12.19 11.13
C THR A 186 12.11 -13.45 10.35
N THR A 187 11.09 -14.24 10.03
CA THR A 187 11.18 -15.48 9.24
C THR A 187 10.61 -15.33 7.85
N ASP A 188 9.99 -14.18 7.55
CA ASP A 188 9.26 -13.92 6.30
C ASP A 188 8.25 -15.04 5.98
N LYS A 189 7.38 -15.36 6.96
CA LYS A 189 6.40 -16.46 6.82
C LYS A 189 5.03 -16.12 7.36
N TRP A 190 4.02 -16.67 6.70
CA TRP A 190 2.63 -16.69 7.16
C TRP A 190 2.32 -18.00 7.89
N SER A 191 1.59 -17.89 9.00
CA SER A 191 1.06 -19.03 9.79
C SER A 191 -0.43 -18.87 9.97
N HIS A 192 -1.18 -19.95 9.78
CA HIS A 192 -2.62 -19.98 10.01
C HIS A 192 -2.91 -20.05 11.50
N LEU A 193 -3.90 -19.31 11.95
CA LEU A 193 -4.38 -19.24 13.32
C LEU A 193 -5.82 -19.75 13.42
N ASN A 194 -6.37 -19.75 14.63
CA ASN A 194 -7.76 -20.14 14.84
C ASN A 194 -8.73 -19.24 14.09
N ASN A 195 -9.64 -19.87 13.38
CA ASN A 195 -10.62 -19.17 12.54
C ASN A 195 -11.52 -18.25 13.37
N PHE A 196 -11.91 -17.16 12.74
CA PHE A 196 -12.98 -16.29 13.22
C PHE A 196 -14.28 -17.10 13.41
N PRO A 197 -14.98 -16.96 14.55
CA PRO A 197 -16.10 -17.85 14.91
C PRO A 197 -17.42 -17.48 14.22
N SER A 198 -17.40 -17.25 12.92
CA SER A 198 -18.55 -16.98 12.07
C SER A 198 -18.28 -17.40 10.63
N THR A 199 -19.24 -17.25 9.75
CA THR A 199 -19.19 -17.67 8.33
C THR A 199 -18.22 -16.87 7.45
N GLY A 200 -17.49 -15.92 8.01
CA GLY A 200 -16.60 -15.00 7.29
C GLY A 200 -17.24 -13.64 7.10
N LEU A 201 -16.41 -12.62 6.99
CA LEU A 201 -16.86 -11.23 6.86
C LEU A 201 -16.11 -10.52 5.73
N ASP A 202 -16.81 -9.70 4.97
CA ASP A 202 -16.27 -8.75 4.01
C ASP A 202 -16.37 -7.33 4.56
N MET A 203 -15.31 -6.56 4.44
CA MET A 203 -15.23 -5.15 4.86
C MET A 203 -15.64 -4.93 6.33
N ALA A 204 -15.22 -5.83 7.19
CA ALA A 204 -15.26 -5.65 8.63
C ALA A 204 -14.22 -4.58 9.05
N ILE A 205 -14.35 -4.08 10.27
CA ILE A 205 -13.34 -3.23 10.89
C ILE A 205 -12.53 -4.02 11.91
N SER A 206 -11.28 -3.61 12.10
CA SER A 206 -10.44 -4.09 13.21
C SER A 206 -9.68 -2.93 13.86
N PHE A 207 -9.46 -3.04 15.16
CA PHE A 207 -8.62 -2.14 15.92
C PHE A 207 -7.98 -2.89 17.09
N VAL A 208 -6.80 -2.45 17.51
CA VAL A 208 -6.05 -3.05 18.61
C VAL A 208 -6.02 -2.09 19.79
N ILE A 209 -6.40 -2.60 20.97
CA ILE A 209 -6.29 -1.87 22.23
C ILE A 209 -5.53 -2.78 23.18
N ASP A 210 -4.45 -2.26 23.74
CA ASP A 210 -3.50 -3.04 24.51
C ASP A 210 -3.04 -4.27 23.68
N ASP A 211 -3.14 -5.46 24.22
CA ASP A 211 -2.72 -6.70 23.54
C ASP A 211 -3.91 -7.49 22.92
N VAL A 212 -5.03 -6.83 22.66
CA VAL A 212 -6.26 -7.45 22.16
C VAL A 212 -6.70 -6.79 20.85
N ALA A 213 -6.95 -7.59 19.84
CA ALA A 213 -7.55 -7.10 18.59
C ALA A 213 -9.08 -7.28 18.65
N TYR A 214 -9.80 -6.23 18.29
CA TYR A 214 -11.25 -6.21 18.21
C TYR A 214 -11.69 -6.20 16.76
N VAL A 215 -12.72 -7.01 16.45
CA VAL A 215 -13.31 -7.10 15.11
C VAL A 215 -14.82 -6.91 15.23
N ALA A 216 -15.37 -6.03 14.41
CA ALA A 216 -16.78 -5.74 14.39
C ALA A 216 -17.27 -5.38 12.99
N LEU A 217 -18.58 -5.34 12.80
CA LEU A 217 -19.21 -4.97 11.56
C LEU A 217 -18.84 -5.88 10.36
N GLY A 218 -19.03 -5.41 9.15
CA GLY A 218 -18.83 -6.19 7.95
C GLY A 218 -20.09 -6.92 7.48
N ARG A 219 -20.02 -7.45 6.28
CA ARG A 219 -21.08 -8.23 5.64
C ARG A 219 -20.71 -9.68 5.66
N TYR A 220 -21.64 -10.55 6.00
CA TYR A 220 -21.51 -11.98 5.81
C TYR A 220 -22.48 -12.48 4.73
N TYR A 221 -22.04 -13.52 4.03
CA TYR A 221 -22.91 -14.23 3.13
C TYR A 221 -23.51 -15.45 3.85
N ASP A 222 -24.82 -15.41 3.95
CA ASP A 222 -25.64 -16.57 4.26
C ASP A 222 -26.72 -16.61 3.19
N PRO A 223 -26.91 -17.71 2.44
CA PRO A 223 -27.95 -17.79 1.42
C PRO A 223 -29.36 -17.52 1.95
N SER A 224 -29.58 -17.71 3.23
CA SER A 224 -30.86 -17.45 3.92
C SER A 224 -30.97 -16.03 4.48
N ILE A 225 -29.82 -15.37 4.75
CA ILE A 225 -29.80 -14.06 5.42
C ILE A 225 -28.66 -13.23 4.80
N ASN A 226 -29.01 -12.38 3.86
CA ASN A 226 -28.05 -11.37 3.38
C ASN A 226 -27.83 -10.36 4.50
N GLY A 227 -26.86 -10.59 5.38
CA GLY A 227 -26.76 -9.99 6.68
C GLY A 227 -25.51 -9.15 6.92
N TYR A 228 -25.63 -8.29 7.90
CA TYR A 228 -24.52 -7.49 8.41
C TYR A 228 -24.22 -7.90 9.85
N ASN A 229 -22.95 -8.08 10.13
CA ASN A 229 -22.51 -8.42 11.48
C ASN A 229 -22.67 -7.24 12.43
N THR A 230 -23.23 -7.49 13.59
CA THR A 230 -23.27 -6.55 14.70
C THR A 230 -22.55 -7.07 15.93
N THR A 231 -22.13 -8.33 15.93
CA THR A 231 -21.35 -8.89 17.05
C THR A 231 -19.94 -8.32 17.02
N THR A 232 -19.47 -7.88 18.16
CA THR A 232 -18.07 -7.52 18.38
C THR A 232 -17.33 -8.74 18.90
N TYR A 233 -16.15 -9.01 18.38
CA TYR A 233 -15.28 -10.09 18.83
C TYR A 233 -13.94 -9.51 19.28
N ALA A 234 -13.40 -10.06 20.35
CA ALA A 234 -12.04 -9.83 20.81
C ALA A 234 -11.18 -11.05 20.47
N TYR A 235 -10.00 -10.84 19.91
CA TYR A 235 -9.01 -11.87 19.64
C TYR A 235 -7.84 -11.73 20.62
N GLU A 236 -7.61 -12.75 21.41
CA GLU A 236 -6.52 -12.84 22.38
C GLU A 236 -5.35 -13.60 21.76
N VAL A 237 -4.29 -12.90 21.39
CA VAL A 237 -3.12 -13.50 20.73
C VAL A 237 -2.41 -14.55 21.59
N ALA A 238 -2.37 -14.35 22.90
CA ALA A 238 -1.66 -15.26 23.80
C ALA A 238 -2.27 -16.67 23.84
N THR A 239 -3.56 -16.79 23.59
CA THR A 239 -4.31 -18.06 23.64
C THR A 239 -4.82 -18.50 22.28
N ASP A 240 -4.63 -17.70 21.23
CA ASP A 240 -5.20 -17.89 19.89
C ASP A 240 -6.72 -18.11 19.94
N ASN A 241 -7.43 -17.32 20.76
CA ASN A 241 -8.85 -17.50 20.99
C ASN A 241 -9.67 -16.23 20.73
N TRP A 242 -10.91 -16.47 20.26
CA TRP A 242 -11.92 -15.46 20.06
C TRP A 242 -12.94 -15.43 21.18
N LYS A 243 -13.31 -14.24 21.63
CA LYS A 243 -14.33 -14.00 22.64
C LYS A 243 -15.39 -13.06 22.11
N LYS A 244 -16.65 -13.38 22.33
CA LYS A 244 -17.76 -12.46 22.04
C LYS A 244 -17.78 -11.33 23.07
N MET A 245 -17.91 -10.12 22.57
CA MET A 245 -18.08 -8.91 23.36
C MET A 245 -19.48 -8.34 23.17
N GLN A 246 -19.77 -7.21 23.81
CA GLN A 246 -21.04 -6.49 23.63
C GLN A 246 -21.28 -6.20 22.14
N PRO A 247 -22.44 -6.57 21.61
CA PRO A 247 -22.79 -6.27 20.23
C PRO A 247 -22.78 -4.77 19.93
N PHE A 248 -22.44 -4.42 18.71
CA PHE A 248 -22.61 -3.07 18.21
C PHE A 248 -24.09 -2.68 18.20
N PRO A 249 -24.49 -1.60 18.88
CA PRO A 249 -25.92 -1.27 19.07
C PRO A 249 -26.54 -0.54 17.88
N GLY A 250 -25.72 -0.01 16.97
CA GLY A 250 -26.19 0.65 15.77
C GLY A 250 -26.57 -0.33 14.65
N ILE A 251 -26.86 0.20 13.48
CA ILE A 251 -27.18 -0.59 12.30
C ILE A 251 -25.91 -1.25 11.76
N GLY A 252 -25.95 -2.58 11.54
CA GLY A 252 -24.84 -3.33 10.92
C GLY A 252 -24.55 -2.84 9.51
N ARG A 253 -23.27 -2.69 9.14
CA ARG A 253 -22.82 -2.00 7.93
C ARG A 253 -21.44 -2.45 7.48
N THR A 254 -21.02 -2.04 6.28
CA THR A 254 -19.67 -2.28 5.73
C THR A 254 -18.99 -0.96 5.40
N GLY A 255 -17.67 -1.04 5.13
CA GLY A 255 -16.90 0.12 4.66
C GLY A 255 -16.85 1.28 5.66
N SER A 256 -17.11 0.99 6.92
CA SER A 256 -16.73 1.87 8.03
C SER A 256 -15.21 1.86 8.17
N VAL A 257 -14.67 2.88 8.82
CA VAL A 257 -13.28 2.90 9.26
C VAL A 257 -13.20 2.98 10.77
N SER A 258 -12.06 2.60 11.31
CA SER A 258 -11.82 2.56 12.75
C SER A 258 -10.51 3.23 13.12
N PHE A 259 -10.45 3.76 14.33
CA PHE A 259 -9.23 4.26 14.95
C PHE A 259 -9.27 4.00 16.47
N VAL A 260 -8.12 4.10 17.08
CA VAL A 260 -7.99 3.99 18.55
C VAL A 260 -7.52 5.31 19.13
N ALA A 261 -8.16 5.71 20.20
CA ALA A 261 -7.75 6.87 20.98
C ALA A 261 -8.12 6.70 22.45
N ASN A 262 -7.23 7.10 23.35
CA ASN A 262 -7.42 7.04 24.80
C ASN A 262 -7.89 5.65 25.31
N GLY A 263 -7.29 4.56 24.75
CA GLY A 263 -7.63 3.18 25.11
C GLY A 263 -9.04 2.73 24.68
N LYS A 264 -9.66 3.42 23.72
CA LYS A 264 -11.00 3.09 23.20
C LYS A 264 -10.96 2.99 21.68
N GLY A 265 -11.82 2.12 21.12
CA GLY A 265 -11.98 1.95 19.68
C GLY A 265 -13.13 2.79 19.14
N TYR A 266 -12.91 3.48 18.04
CA TYR A 266 -13.93 4.31 17.38
C TYR A 266 -14.24 3.79 16.00
N VAL A 267 -15.50 3.89 15.61
CA VAL A 267 -16.04 3.49 14.30
C VAL A 267 -16.71 4.67 13.66
N VAL A 268 -16.38 4.94 12.39
CA VAL A 268 -16.89 6.11 11.66
C VAL A 268 -17.53 5.68 10.35
N GLY A 269 -18.72 6.20 10.08
CA GLY A 269 -19.40 6.09 8.80
C GLY A 269 -19.77 4.65 8.42
N GLY A 270 -19.79 4.40 7.13
CA GLY A 270 -20.10 3.10 6.54
C GLY A 270 -21.39 3.14 5.71
N TYR A 271 -21.72 1.98 5.17
CA TYR A 271 -22.80 1.81 4.22
C TYR A 271 -23.57 0.50 4.47
N ARG A 272 -24.88 0.54 4.31
CA ARG A 272 -25.76 -0.61 4.26
C ARG A 272 -26.55 -0.61 2.96
N GLU A 273 -26.51 -1.71 2.24
CA GLU A 273 -27.20 -1.85 0.95
C GLU A 273 -28.68 -1.57 1.08
N LYS A 274 -29.24 -0.80 0.13
CA LYS A 274 -30.64 -0.35 0.04
C LYS A 274 -31.10 0.69 1.08
N GLU A 275 -30.29 0.98 2.10
CA GLU A 275 -30.73 1.92 3.14
C GLU A 275 -30.00 3.25 3.08
N ALA A 276 -28.79 3.32 3.52
CA ALA A 276 -28.09 4.60 3.54
C ALA A 276 -26.61 4.50 3.87
N TYR A 277 -25.89 5.51 3.44
CA TYR A 277 -24.64 5.93 4.03
C TYR A 277 -24.93 6.56 5.40
N THR A 278 -24.04 6.36 6.34
CA THR A 278 -24.18 6.93 7.67
C THR A 278 -22.96 7.78 8.02
N ASN A 279 -23.21 8.78 8.86
CA ASN A 279 -22.18 9.61 9.46
C ASN A 279 -22.02 9.35 10.97
N GLU A 280 -22.66 8.32 11.49
CA GLU A 280 -22.56 7.98 12.90
C GLU A 280 -21.15 7.64 13.31
N ILE A 281 -20.81 8.03 14.54
CA ILE A 281 -19.61 7.62 15.25
C ILE A 281 -20.01 6.88 16.50
N TRP A 282 -19.33 5.75 16.71
CA TRP A 282 -19.50 4.93 17.88
C TRP A 282 -18.16 4.65 18.55
N CYS A 283 -18.15 4.66 19.87
CA CYS A 283 -16.98 4.41 20.69
C CYS A 283 -17.19 3.12 21.51
N PHE A 284 -16.25 2.18 21.38
CA PHE A 284 -16.17 0.97 22.17
C PHE A 284 -15.20 1.14 23.34
N ASP A 285 -15.68 0.92 24.54
CA ASP A 285 -14.88 0.89 25.76
C ASP A 285 -14.66 -0.57 26.18
N PRO A 286 -13.43 -1.12 26.03
CA PRO A 286 -13.15 -2.49 26.38
C PRO A 286 -13.22 -2.76 27.88
N GLN A 287 -12.96 -1.77 28.74
CA GLN A 287 -13.00 -1.92 30.19
C GLN A 287 -14.41 -2.18 30.69
N ASN A 288 -15.38 -1.47 30.12
CA ASN A 288 -16.78 -1.61 30.45
C ASN A 288 -17.52 -2.56 29.52
N ASN A 289 -16.84 -3.08 28.49
CA ASN A 289 -17.44 -3.87 27.42
C ASN A 289 -18.72 -3.22 26.88
N SER A 290 -18.65 -1.95 26.51
CA SER A 290 -19.81 -1.17 26.12
C SER A 290 -19.56 -0.24 24.93
N TRP A 291 -20.61 0.03 24.18
CA TRP A 291 -20.63 0.99 23.08
C TRP A 291 -21.36 2.28 23.50
N SER A 292 -20.88 3.43 23.06
CA SER A 292 -21.55 4.72 23.19
C SER A 292 -21.48 5.50 21.90
N GLN A 293 -22.58 6.16 21.53
CA GLN A 293 -22.63 7.03 20.36
C GLN A 293 -21.90 8.35 20.68
N LYS A 294 -21.24 8.89 19.66
CA LYS A 294 -20.51 10.16 19.68
C LYS A 294 -21.17 11.14 18.70
N ASN A 295 -20.69 12.38 18.71
CA ASN A 295 -21.12 13.36 17.74
C ASN A 295 -20.77 12.93 16.32
N ASN A 296 -21.72 13.07 15.41
CA ASN A 296 -21.60 12.55 14.06
C ASN A 296 -20.44 13.17 13.28
N PHE A 297 -19.86 12.39 12.37
CA PHE A 297 -18.94 12.88 11.36
C PHE A 297 -19.68 13.86 10.43
N PRO A 298 -19.02 14.89 9.89
CA PRO A 298 -19.71 15.89 9.05
C PRO A 298 -20.42 15.35 7.82
N LEU A 299 -19.93 14.21 7.28
CA LEU A 299 -20.41 13.63 6.02
C LEU A 299 -20.81 12.16 6.20
N ALA A 300 -21.88 11.73 5.54
CA ALA A 300 -22.28 10.33 5.48
C ALA A 300 -21.50 9.63 4.36
N LEU A 301 -20.46 8.86 4.71
CA LEU A 301 -19.50 8.28 3.75
C LEU A 301 -19.19 6.82 4.05
N THR A 302 -18.71 6.12 3.02
CA THR A 302 -18.07 4.81 3.10
C THR A 302 -16.71 4.84 2.42
N GLY A 303 -15.82 3.90 2.76
CA GLY A 303 -14.51 3.77 2.12
C GLY A 303 -13.56 4.93 2.44
N CYS A 304 -13.72 5.56 3.59
CA CYS A 304 -12.76 6.53 4.12
C CYS A 304 -11.46 5.83 4.52
N PHE A 305 -10.43 6.61 4.81
CA PHE A 305 -9.22 6.21 5.52
C PHE A 305 -9.06 6.97 6.84
N THR A 306 -8.27 6.42 7.75
CA THR A 306 -7.91 7.06 9.01
C THR A 306 -6.42 6.94 9.26
N PHE A 307 -5.86 7.90 9.97
CA PHE A 307 -4.54 7.82 10.56
C PHE A 307 -4.45 8.72 11.81
N THR A 308 -3.41 8.49 12.61
CA THR A 308 -3.13 9.31 13.78
C THR A 308 -1.77 9.98 13.62
N LEU A 309 -1.70 11.30 13.77
CA LEU A 309 -0.46 12.08 13.72
C LEU A 309 -0.34 12.90 15.00
N ASN A 310 0.78 12.74 15.72
CA ASN A 310 1.05 13.45 16.97
C ASN A 310 -0.10 13.35 18.01
N GLY A 311 -0.73 12.17 18.11
CA GLY A 311 -1.86 11.93 18.98
C GLY A 311 -3.22 12.46 18.50
N GLU A 312 -3.26 13.08 17.34
CA GLU A 312 -4.46 13.63 16.71
C GLU A 312 -5.00 12.70 15.63
N VAL A 313 -6.30 12.48 15.62
CA VAL A 313 -6.98 11.56 14.68
C VAL A 313 -7.49 12.32 13.47
N TYR A 314 -7.23 11.76 12.31
CA TYR A 314 -7.68 12.28 11.02
C TYR A 314 -8.52 11.26 10.26
N VAL A 315 -9.55 11.75 9.57
CA VAL A 315 -10.42 10.97 8.68
C VAL A 315 -10.54 11.70 7.35
N GLY A 316 -10.30 10.99 6.26
CA GLY A 316 -10.36 11.56 4.91
C GLY A 316 -10.83 10.55 3.87
N GLY A 317 -10.93 11.01 2.61
CA GLY A 317 -11.41 10.19 1.51
C GLY A 317 -12.85 9.71 1.67
N GLY A 318 -13.20 8.67 0.94
CA GLY A 318 -14.54 8.09 0.95
C GLY A 318 -15.53 8.75 -0.01
N TYR A 319 -16.70 8.14 -0.11
CA TYR A 319 -17.74 8.57 -1.04
C TYR A 319 -19.16 8.26 -0.54
N ASN A 320 -20.13 8.92 -1.17
CA ASN A 320 -21.56 8.65 -1.06
C ASN A 320 -22.18 8.71 -2.46
N LEU A 321 -22.48 7.55 -3.03
CA LEU A 321 -23.04 7.46 -4.38
C LEU A 321 -24.45 8.06 -4.49
N LYS A 322 -25.23 7.99 -3.41
CA LYS A 322 -26.60 8.51 -3.41
C LYS A 322 -26.62 10.03 -3.56
N GLU A 323 -25.62 10.69 -2.99
CA GLU A 323 -25.47 12.14 -3.04
C GLU A 323 -24.47 12.59 -4.12
N ASN A 324 -23.89 11.63 -4.89
CA ASN A 324 -22.82 11.88 -5.83
C ASN A 324 -21.64 12.65 -5.20
N LEU A 325 -21.35 12.31 -3.94
CA LEU A 325 -20.33 12.98 -3.14
C LEU A 325 -19.06 12.15 -3.09
N LYS A 326 -17.94 12.74 -3.48
CA LYS A 326 -16.58 12.26 -3.22
C LYS A 326 -15.90 13.24 -2.28
N ASN A 327 -15.36 12.74 -1.18
CA ASN A 327 -14.77 13.62 -0.18
C ASN A 327 -13.31 13.93 -0.50
N THR A 328 -13.01 15.21 -0.64
CA THR A 328 -11.66 15.77 -0.84
C THR A 328 -11.15 16.53 0.39
N THR A 329 -11.83 16.37 1.52
CA THR A 329 -11.47 17.07 2.76
C THR A 329 -10.95 16.10 3.80
N LEU A 330 -9.86 16.48 4.44
CA LEU A 330 -9.31 15.81 5.62
C LEU A 330 -9.88 16.48 6.87
N TYR A 331 -10.56 15.71 7.68
CA TYR A 331 -11.13 16.16 8.95
C TYR A 331 -10.27 15.67 10.11
N LYS A 332 -10.20 16.49 11.14
CA LYS A 332 -9.55 16.17 12.39
C LYS A 332 -10.59 16.06 13.50
N TYR A 333 -10.50 15.00 14.30
CA TYR A 333 -11.36 14.76 15.45
C TYR A 333 -10.72 15.20 16.74
N ASP A 334 -11.39 16.05 17.48
CA ASP A 334 -11.05 16.41 18.85
C ASP A 334 -11.77 15.47 19.81
N ILE A 335 -11.03 14.58 20.44
CA ILE A 335 -11.57 13.55 21.34
C ILE A 335 -12.09 14.17 22.63
N ALA A 336 -11.48 15.26 23.09
CA ALA A 336 -11.84 15.89 24.37
C ALA A 336 -13.18 16.62 24.28
N THR A 337 -13.43 17.27 23.16
CA THR A 337 -14.65 18.06 22.91
C THR A 337 -15.69 17.31 22.08
N ASP A 338 -15.37 16.08 21.63
CA ASP A 338 -16.23 15.28 20.72
C ASP A 338 -16.66 16.11 19.50
N SER A 339 -15.70 16.74 18.82
CA SER A 339 -16.00 17.64 17.70
C SER A 339 -15.07 17.49 16.53
N TRP A 340 -15.52 17.89 15.35
CA TRP A 340 -14.79 17.81 14.09
C TRP A 340 -14.40 19.18 13.57
N ARG A 341 -13.22 19.27 12.97
CA ARG A 341 -12.80 20.45 12.21
C ARG A 341 -12.11 20.06 10.92
N ILE A 342 -12.14 20.92 9.93
CA ILE A 342 -11.37 20.76 8.70
C ILE A 342 -9.89 20.94 9.03
N ALA A 343 -9.09 19.96 8.65
CA ALA A 343 -7.63 20.00 8.77
C ALA A 343 -6.97 20.40 7.44
N TYR A 344 -7.52 19.92 6.32
CA TYR A 344 -7.01 20.21 4.99
C TYR A 344 -8.14 20.08 3.96
N SER A 345 -8.14 20.93 2.94
CA SER A 345 -9.05 20.88 1.80
C SER A 345 -8.28 20.54 0.53
N ASP A 346 -8.99 20.10 -0.50
CA ASP A 346 -8.44 19.75 -1.82
C ASP A 346 -7.45 18.56 -1.79
N CYS A 347 -7.73 17.57 -0.92
CA CYS A 347 -7.08 16.26 -1.01
C CYS A 347 -7.43 15.56 -2.33
N GLU A 348 -6.56 14.68 -2.78
CA GLU A 348 -6.91 13.72 -3.83
C GLU A 348 -8.12 12.88 -3.41
N VAL A 349 -8.97 12.55 -4.37
CA VAL A 349 -10.08 11.62 -4.14
C VAL A 349 -9.51 10.23 -3.92
N LEU A 350 -9.65 9.71 -2.71
CA LEU A 350 -9.17 8.37 -2.33
C LEU A 350 -10.33 7.59 -1.69
N ILE A 351 -10.70 6.49 -2.35
CA ILE A 351 -11.81 5.64 -1.94
C ILE A 351 -11.27 4.23 -1.68
N TYR A 352 -11.59 3.66 -0.51
CA TYR A 352 -11.09 2.34 -0.09
C TYR A 352 -9.55 2.24 -0.05
N SER A 353 -8.88 3.31 0.26
CA SER A 353 -7.46 3.34 0.61
C SER A 353 -7.24 3.01 2.08
N THR A 354 -6.01 2.72 2.43
CA THR A 354 -5.61 2.47 3.81
C THR A 354 -4.66 3.55 4.28
N GLY A 355 -4.89 4.05 5.49
CA GLY A 355 -4.06 5.06 6.14
C GLY A 355 -3.22 4.46 7.26
N PHE A 356 -2.03 5.01 7.48
CA PHE A 356 -1.13 4.63 8.57
C PHE A 356 -0.20 5.77 8.94
N SER A 357 0.45 5.64 10.10
CA SER A 357 1.41 6.62 10.60
C SER A 357 2.77 5.98 10.80
N SER A 358 3.82 6.70 10.47
CA SER A 358 5.20 6.29 10.74
C SER A 358 6.08 7.54 10.94
N GLY A 359 6.74 7.60 12.10
CA GLY A 359 7.52 8.78 12.49
C GLY A 359 6.64 10.02 12.64
N ASP A 360 7.05 11.11 12.03
CA ASP A 360 6.40 12.41 12.04
C ASP A 360 5.43 12.64 10.87
N LYS A 361 5.12 11.58 10.11
CA LYS A 361 4.24 11.61 8.93
C LYS A 361 3.16 10.56 8.96
N CYS A 362 2.12 10.86 8.24
CA CYS A 362 1.08 9.90 7.89
C CYS A 362 1.17 9.55 6.42
N TYR A 363 0.65 8.39 6.09
CA TYR A 363 0.66 7.87 4.73
C TYR A 363 -0.70 7.30 4.37
N VAL A 364 -1.04 7.39 3.09
CA VAL A 364 -2.23 6.76 2.52
C VAL A 364 -1.81 5.99 1.27
N ALA A 365 -2.23 4.73 1.21
CA ALA A 365 -1.85 3.83 0.12
C ALA A 365 -3.05 3.14 -0.50
N GLY A 366 -2.96 2.88 -1.81
CA GLY A 366 -3.99 2.18 -2.56
C GLY A 366 -5.27 2.99 -2.74
N GLY A 367 -6.36 2.26 -2.93
CA GLY A 367 -7.67 2.85 -3.16
C GLY A 367 -7.96 3.13 -4.63
N GLU A 368 -9.05 3.82 -4.85
CA GLU A 368 -9.55 4.21 -6.15
C GLU A 368 -9.61 5.74 -6.22
N GLY A 369 -8.86 6.32 -7.14
CA GLY A 369 -8.85 7.75 -7.41
C GLY A 369 -10.02 8.19 -8.28
N GLU A 370 -10.03 9.46 -8.70
CA GLU A 370 -11.12 10.06 -9.46
C GLU A 370 -11.36 9.36 -10.80
N MET A 371 -10.33 8.87 -11.46
CA MET A 371 -10.38 8.18 -12.74
C MET A 371 -10.39 6.65 -12.64
N GLY A 372 -10.49 6.10 -11.44
CA GLY A 372 -10.60 4.65 -11.22
C GLY A 372 -9.33 3.85 -11.49
N LYS A 373 -8.16 4.49 -11.61
CA LYS A 373 -6.93 3.87 -12.11
C LYS A 373 -5.67 4.14 -11.29
N GLU A 374 -5.77 4.59 -10.04
CA GLU A 374 -4.58 5.05 -9.34
C GLU A 374 -4.22 4.20 -8.14
N SER A 375 -3.00 3.64 -8.17
CA SER A 375 -2.32 3.07 -7.01
C SER A 375 -1.49 4.15 -6.32
N LEU A 376 -2.15 5.16 -5.78
CA LEU A 376 -1.47 6.30 -5.16
C LEU A 376 -0.84 5.88 -3.83
N PHE A 377 0.35 6.42 -3.61
CA PHE A 377 1.02 6.42 -2.33
C PHE A 377 1.36 7.86 -1.96
N MET A 378 0.77 8.35 -0.89
CA MET A 378 0.86 9.75 -0.48
C MET A 378 1.30 9.86 0.97
N SER A 379 1.96 10.95 1.32
CA SER A 379 2.28 11.30 2.70
C SER A 379 1.71 12.66 3.08
N PHE A 380 1.41 12.82 4.37
CA PHE A 380 0.95 14.04 5.00
C PHE A 380 1.81 14.37 6.22
N ASP A 381 2.33 15.56 6.32
CA ASP A 381 3.23 16.01 7.40
C ASP A 381 2.52 16.86 8.47
N GLY A 382 1.20 16.92 8.41
CA GLY A 382 0.39 17.78 9.28
C GLY A 382 0.02 19.13 8.64
N LYS A 383 0.58 19.44 7.48
CA LYS A 383 0.35 20.70 6.76
C LYS A 383 0.05 20.48 5.28
N GLU A 384 0.86 19.66 4.63
CA GLU A 384 0.80 19.46 3.19
C GLU A 384 0.83 17.98 2.81
N TRP A 385 0.16 17.66 1.69
CA TRP A 385 0.23 16.37 1.05
C TRP A 385 1.36 16.33 0.03
N SER A 386 2.03 15.19 -0.02
CA SER A 386 3.05 14.91 -1.03
C SER A 386 2.77 13.57 -1.68
N THR A 387 2.77 13.53 -3.02
CA THR A 387 2.72 12.26 -3.76
C THR A 387 4.09 11.60 -3.66
N MET A 388 4.11 10.38 -3.16
CA MET A 388 5.32 9.61 -2.92
C MET A 388 5.65 8.66 -4.08
N GLY A 389 4.70 8.38 -4.94
CA GLY A 389 4.85 7.46 -6.07
C GLY A 389 3.71 6.46 -6.19
N SER A 390 3.97 5.35 -6.86
CA SER A 390 3.02 4.26 -7.06
C SER A 390 3.71 2.93 -6.78
N PHE A 391 2.99 1.96 -6.24
CA PHE A 391 3.49 0.58 -6.10
C PHE A 391 3.17 -0.31 -7.31
N GLY A 392 2.83 0.27 -8.46
CA GLY A 392 2.74 -0.40 -9.76
C GLY A 392 1.44 -1.14 -10.04
N GLU A 393 0.68 -1.53 -9.03
CA GLU A 393 -0.59 -2.24 -9.17
C GLU A 393 -1.74 -1.47 -8.52
N ILE A 394 -2.91 -1.51 -9.17
CA ILE A 394 -4.13 -0.93 -8.59
C ILE A 394 -4.64 -1.86 -7.50
N ARG A 395 -4.67 -1.38 -6.27
CA ARG A 395 -5.19 -2.11 -5.11
C ARG A 395 -6.25 -1.30 -4.40
N LYS A 396 -7.49 -1.75 -4.47
CA LYS A 396 -8.61 -1.18 -3.72
C LYS A 396 -9.12 -2.19 -2.69
N LYS A 397 -9.61 -1.67 -1.56
CA LYS A 397 -10.03 -2.49 -0.41
C LYS A 397 -8.89 -3.35 0.12
N SER A 398 -7.67 -2.87 -0.05
CA SER A 398 -6.50 -3.46 0.56
C SER A 398 -6.52 -3.20 2.06
N SER A 399 -5.85 -4.07 2.78
CA SER A 399 -5.63 -3.91 4.21
C SER A 399 -4.15 -3.72 4.48
N SER A 400 -3.83 -3.08 5.59
CA SER A 400 -2.43 -2.79 5.93
C SER A 400 -2.15 -2.95 7.40
N PHE A 401 -0.89 -3.19 7.70
CA PHE A 401 -0.35 -3.14 9.05
C PHE A 401 1.07 -2.56 9.04
N VAL A 402 1.50 -2.07 10.19
CA VAL A 402 2.84 -1.48 10.36
C VAL A 402 3.62 -2.32 11.37
N LEU A 403 4.84 -2.72 11.01
CA LEU A 403 5.77 -3.44 11.91
C LEU A 403 7.12 -2.75 11.89
N ASN A 404 7.63 -2.38 13.05
CA ASN A 404 8.96 -1.77 13.21
C ASN A 404 9.22 -0.61 12.25
N GLY A 405 8.20 0.23 12.01
CA GLY A 405 8.26 1.38 11.09
C GLY A 405 8.13 1.03 9.61
N SER A 406 8.05 -0.25 9.24
CA SER A 406 7.76 -0.70 7.88
C SER A 406 6.27 -0.91 7.68
N PHE A 407 5.77 -0.45 6.53
CA PHE A 407 4.37 -0.59 6.14
C PHE A 407 4.19 -1.80 5.22
N TYR A 408 3.19 -2.60 5.53
CA TYR A 408 2.82 -3.78 4.77
C TYR A 408 1.42 -3.60 4.17
N LEU A 409 1.30 -3.82 2.87
CA LEU A 409 0.04 -3.78 2.13
C LEU A 409 -0.30 -5.20 1.65
N VAL A 410 -1.51 -5.65 1.99
CA VAL A 410 -2.00 -7.00 1.66
C VAL A 410 -3.23 -6.93 0.78
#